data_42657f420e432a8bd49de160d39e62ba
#
_entry.id   42657f420e432a8bd49de160d39e62ba
#
_cell.length_a   1.000
_cell.length_b   1.000
_cell.length_c   1.000
_cell.angle_alpha   90.00
_cell.angle_beta   90.00
_cell.angle_gamma   90.00
#
_symmetry.space_group_name_H-M   'P 1'
#
loop_
_entity.id
_entity.type
_entity.pdbx_description
1 polymer ?
#
loop_
_entity_poly.entity_id
_entity_poly.type
_entity_poly.pdbx_seq_one_letter_code
_entity_poly.pdbx_strand_id
1 'polypeptide(L)'
;MIRISGPLFIILLAGLFMSVSVAAPAQTKITEGDRSALNDIIRDYILANPEIVREALINLADREERERVEQAMLTLRKDSGDPILGNPEGGFTIYEFTDYNCGYCKRVFQPLQELIAGDDDIRLVVKEFPILSQTSVLAAQAGIAAQAQGVFPDFHAAMMTARGAITMDSIIDAAQSAGADIDRLQADMNSPVTAAIIDRTRAAAQALQISGTPGLVIGSQVIPGAIDLEQMREIIATERAANS
;
A
#
# COMPACT_ATOMS: atom_id res chain seq x y z
N MET A 1 -48.72 -64.05 48.55
CA MET A 1 -49.20 -65.25 47.82
C MET A 1 -49.97 -64.77 46.61
N ILE A 2 -49.47 -64.97 45.39
CA ILE A 2 -50.11 -65.47 44.21
C ILE A 2 -49.08 -65.28 43.07
N ARG A 3 -48.58 -66.42 42.57
CA ARG A 3 -47.78 -66.57 41.37
C ARG A 3 -48.73 -66.54 40.17
N ILE A 4 -48.40 -65.79 39.13
CA ILE A 4 -48.94 -66.00 37.76
C ILE A 4 -47.77 -66.01 36.78
N SER A 5 -47.50 -67.23 36.25
CA SER A 5 -46.62 -67.51 35.14
C SER A 5 -47.40 -67.29 33.87
N GLY A 6 -46.84 -66.58 32.93
CA GLY A 6 -47.33 -66.46 31.52
C GLY A 6 -46.22 -66.50 30.51
N PRO A 7 -46.31 -67.25 29.45
CA PRO A 7 -45.20 -67.54 28.51
C PRO A 7 -44.86 -66.42 27.57
N LEU A 8 -43.55 -66.23 27.40
CA LEU A 8 -42.93 -65.29 26.50
C LEU A 8 -43.07 -65.79 25.06
N PHE A 9 -43.86 -65.08 24.27
CA PHE A 9 -43.95 -65.28 22.81
C PHE A 9 -42.87 -64.49 22.13
N ILE A 10 -41.81 -65.16 21.63
CA ILE A 10 -40.77 -64.56 20.81
C ILE A 10 -41.27 -64.57 19.36
N ILE A 11 -41.64 -63.39 18.87
CA ILE A 11 -41.93 -63.17 17.44
C ILE A 11 -40.61 -62.86 16.73
N LEU A 12 -40.12 -63.81 15.94
CA LEU A 12 -38.95 -63.65 15.11
C LEU A 12 -39.37 -62.88 13.86
N LEU A 13 -39.08 -61.58 13.82
CA LEU A 13 -39.28 -60.75 12.63
C LEU A 13 -38.05 -60.91 11.73
N ALA A 14 -38.12 -61.73 10.70
CA ALA A 14 -37.12 -61.86 9.64
C ALA A 14 -37.19 -60.63 8.74
N GLY A 15 -36.33 -59.63 9.01
CA GLY A 15 -36.14 -58.44 8.18
C GLY A 15 -35.34 -58.79 6.93
N LEU A 16 -36.01 -58.78 5.80
CA LEU A 16 -35.38 -58.89 4.47
C LEU A 16 -34.60 -57.60 4.16
N PHE A 17 -33.29 -57.58 4.40
CA PHE A 17 -32.41 -56.46 3.99
C PHE A 17 -32.19 -56.57 2.47
N MET A 18 -32.88 -55.75 1.76
CA MET A 18 -32.68 -55.56 0.32
C MET A 18 -31.45 -54.64 0.14
N SER A 19 -30.27 -55.20 -0.11
CA SER A 19 -29.02 -54.46 -0.36
C SER A 19 -29.14 -53.77 -1.72
N VAL A 20 -29.44 -52.48 -1.73
CA VAL A 20 -29.29 -51.62 -2.91
C VAL A 20 -27.82 -51.38 -3.13
N SER A 21 -27.20 -52.11 -4.04
CA SER A 21 -25.82 -51.78 -4.50
C SER A 21 -25.88 -50.51 -5.34
N VAL A 22 -25.53 -49.39 -4.72
CA VAL A 22 -25.23 -48.15 -5.46
C VAL A 22 -23.92 -48.39 -6.18
N ALA A 23 -23.96 -48.62 -7.48
CA ALA A 23 -22.76 -48.67 -8.32
C ALA A 23 -22.05 -47.31 -8.23
N ALA A 24 -20.87 -47.26 -7.68
CA ALA A 24 -20.01 -46.07 -7.71
C ALA A 24 -19.75 -45.69 -9.18
N PRO A 25 -19.80 -44.40 -9.55
CA PRO A 25 -19.48 -43.96 -10.90
C PRO A 25 -18.10 -44.45 -11.28
N ALA A 26 -18.01 -45.17 -12.40
CA ALA A 26 -16.76 -45.67 -12.93
C ALA A 26 -15.82 -44.48 -13.17
N GLN A 27 -14.74 -44.39 -12.41
CA GLN A 27 -13.67 -43.41 -12.66
C GLN A 27 -13.06 -43.77 -14.01
N THR A 28 -13.37 -43.00 -15.04
CA THR A 28 -12.79 -43.11 -16.36
C THR A 28 -11.29 -42.83 -16.23
N LYS A 29 -10.45 -43.85 -16.22
CA LYS A 29 -9.02 -43.68 -16.22
C LYS A 29 -8.62 -43.15 -17.61
N ILE A 30 -8.21 -41.88 -17.64
CA ILE A 30 -7.62 -41.24 -18.83
C ILE A 30 -6.35 -42.03 -19.17
N THR A 31 -6.29 -42.63 -20.33
CA THR A 31 -5.10 -43.36 -20.82
C THR A 31 -4.05 -42.40 -21.32
N GLU A 32 -2.81 -42.89 -21.51
CA GLU A 32 -1.69 -42.10 -22.06
C GLU A 32 -2.03 -41.59 -23.49
N GLY A 33 -2.74 -42.40 -24.27
CA GLY A 33 -3.22 -42.01 -25.60
C GLY A 33 -4.25 -40.88 -25.55
N ASP A 34 -5.17 -40.91 -24.57
CA ASP A 34 -6.20 -39.87 -24.39
C ASP A 34 -5.52 -38.55 -23.99
N ARG A 35 -4.47 -38.59 -23.17
CA ARG A 35 -3.66 -37.40 -22.78
C ARG A 35 -2.95 -36.78 -23.97
N SER A 36 -2.34 -37.59 -24.83
CA SER A 36 -1.67 -37.11 -26.05
C SER A 36 -2.65 -36.41 -26.98
N ALA A 37 -3.79 -37.05 -27.27
CA ALA A 37 -4.82 -36.49 -28.12
C ALA A 37 -5.41 -35.18 -27.54
N LEU A 38 -5.61 -35.11 -26.22
CA LEU A 38 -6.08 -33.91 -25.55
C LEU A 38 -5.05 -32.76 -25.64
N ASN A 39 -3.77 -33.06 -25.48
CA ASN A 39 -2.70 -32.07 -25.61
C ASN A 39 -2.63 -31.49 -27.04
N ASP A 40 -2.80 -32.33 -28.06
CA ASP A 40 -2.83 -31.87 -29.44
C ASP A 40 -4.06 -30.97 -29.70
N ILE A 41 -5.23 -31.35 -29.20
CA ILE A 41 -6.44 -30.52 -29.29
C ILE A 41 -6.26 -29.17 -28.60
N ILE A 42 -5.72 -29.14 -27.38
CA ILE A 42 -5.48 -27.91 -26.62
C ILE A 42 -4.48 -27.03 -27.36
N ARG A 43 -3.39 -27.62 -27.85
CA ARG A 43 -2.40 -26.89 -28.62
C ARG A 43 -2.99 -26.24 -29.87
N ASP A 44 -3.70 -27.02 -30.66
CA ASP A 44 -4.30 -26.53 -31.91
C ASP A 44 -5.35 -25.45 -31.63
N TYR A 45 -6.14 -25.60 -30.57
CA TYR A 45 -7.11 -24.60 -30.12
C TYR A 45 -6.43 -23.30 -29.71
N ILE A 46 -5.37 -23.35 -28.92
CA ILE A 46 -4.60 -22.17 -28.50
C ILE A 46 -3.97 -21.48 -29.71
N LEU A 47 -3.39 -22.23 -30.65
CA LEU A 47 -2.79 -21.68 -31.86
C LEU A 47 -3.82 -21.05 -32.81
N ALA A 48 -5.03 -21.59 -32.85
CA ALA A 48 -6.13 -21.04 -33.63
C ALA A 48 -6.80 -19.80 -32.98
N ASN A 49 -6.64 -19.66 -31.63
CA ASN A 49 -7.26 -18.57 -30.85
C ASN A 49 -6.22 -17.86 -29.96
N PRO A 50 -5.21 -17.18 -30.54
CA PRO A 50 -4.09 -16.59 -29.78
C PRO A 50 -4.53 -15.46 -28.84
N GLU A 51 -5.72 -14.88 -29.05
CA GLU A 51 -6.34 -13.88 -28.19
C GLU A 51 -6.57 -14.39 -26.77
N ILE A 52 -6.87 -15.68 -26.59
CA ILE A 52 -7.06 -16.31 -25.25
C ILE A 52 -5.78 -16.20 -24.43
N VAL A 53 -4.62 -16.45 -25.05
CA VAL A 53 -3.35 -16.32 -24.37
C VAL A 53 -3.07 -14.85 -24.02
N ARG A 54 -3.35 -13.92 -24.93
CA ARG A 54 -3.23 -12.50 -24.69
C ARG A 54 -4.09 -12.05 -23.51
N GLU A 55 -5.36 -12.43 -23.49
CA GLU A 55 -6.29 -12.11 -22.42
C GLU A 55 -5.84 -12.72 -21.08
N ALA A 56 -5.39 -13.97 -21.08
CA ALA A 56 -4.85 -14.63 -19.89
C ALA A 56 -3.63 -13.92 -19.34
N LEU A 57 -2.70 -13.44 -20.20
CA LEU A 57 -1.52 -12.67 -19.80
C LEU A 57 -1.87 -11.29 -19.25
N ILE A 58 -2.83 -10.60 -19.85
CA ILE A 58 -3.33 -9.31 -19.32
C ILE A 58 -3.94 -9.51 -17.93
N ASN A 59 -4.83 -10.49 -17.79
CA ASN A 59 -5.47 -10.80 -16.51
C ASN A 59 -4.47 -11.25 -15.42
N LEU A 60 -3.38 -11.92 -15.81
CA LEU A 60 -2.31 -12.28 -14.89
C LEU A 60 -1.54 -11.03 -14.45
N ALA A 61 -1.10 -10.19 -15.41
CA ALA A 61 -0.39 -8.95 -15.13
C ALA A 61 -1.20 -8.02 -14.21
N ASP A 62 -2.51 -7.88 -14.46
CA ASP A 62 -3.41 -7.07 -13.63
C ASP A 62 -3.53 -7.61 -12.19
N ARG A 63 -3.50 -8.94 -12.01
CA ARG A 63 -3.50 -9.53 -10.66
C ARG A 63 -2.18 -9.29 -9.93
N GLU A 64 -1.06 -9.57 -10.60
CA GLU A 64 0.27 -9.34 -10.04
C GLU A 64 0.47 -7.88 -9.65
N GLU A 65 -0.03 -6.94 -10.48
CA GLU A 65 0.01 -5.51 -10.20
C GLU A 65 -0.83 -5.16 -8.95
N ARG A 66 -2.07 -5.65 -8.85
CA ARG A 66 -2.92 -5.43 -7.67
C ARG A 66 -2.29 -5.99 -6.40
N GLU A 67 -1.78 -7.22 -6.45
CA GLU A 67 -1.10 -7.85 -5.31
C GLU A 67 0.14 -7.06 -4.89
N ARG A 68 0.92 -6.57 -5.86
CA ARG A 68 2.10 -5.73 -5.62
C ARG A 68 1.73 -4.42 -4.94
N VAL A 69 0.70 -3.73 -5.46
CA VAL A 69 0.22 -2.47 -4.88
C VAL A 69 -0.33 -2.71 -3.46
N GLU A 70 -1.11 -3.76 -3.25
CA GLU A 70 -1.64 -4.10 -1.92
C GLU A 70 -0.51 -4.34 -0.90
N GLN A 71 0.51 -5.12 -1.26
CA GLN A 71 1.67 -5.36 -0.39
C GLN A 71 2.47 -4.08 -0.13
N ALA A 72 2.62 -3.23 -1.15
CA ALA A 72 3.28 -1.94 -1.01
C ALA A 72 2.49 -1.02 -0.07
N MET A 73 1.16 -0.99 -0.16
CA MET A 73 0.29 -0.22 0.74
C MET A 73 0.38 -0.70 2.18
N LEU A 74 0.47 -2.01 2.43
CA LEU A 74 0.72 -2.55 3.77
C LEU A 74 2.06 -2.08 4.35
N THR A 75 3.08 -1.94 3.50
CA THR A 75 4.40 -1.42 3.89
C THR A 75 4.35 0.09 4.13
N LEU A 76 3.63 0.82 3.29
CA LEU A 76 3.46 2.26 3.38
C LEU A 76 2.77 2.69 4.69
N ARG A 77 1.78 1.91 5.15
CA ARG A 77 1.08 2.12 6.44
C ARG A 77 1.97 1.93 7.67
N LYS A 78 3.15 1.33 7.53
CA LYS A 78 4.17 1.26 8.58
C LYS A 78 4.97 2.56 8.60
N ASP A 79 4.31 3.65 8.97
CA ASP A 79 4.82 5.01 8.85
C ASP A 79 5.30 5.62 10.18
N SER A 80 5.52 4.79 11.20
CA SER A 80 6.06 5.26 12.49
C SER A 80 7.36 6.03 12.32
N GLY A 81 7.37 7.27 12.80
CA GLY A 81 8.49 8.20 12.68
C GLY A 81 8.55 8.98 11.36
N ASP A 82 7.70 8.66 10.36
CA ASP A 82 7.53 9.53 9.19
C ASP A 82 6.91 10.88 9.62
N PRO A 83 7.31 11.99 9.00
CA PRO A 83 6.71 13.28 9.26
C PRO A 83 5.23 13.35 8.85
N ILE A 84 4.43 14.07 9.66
CA ILE A 84 2.99 14.19 9.47
C ILE A 84 2.58 15.66 9.43
N LEU A 85 1.70 15.99 8.49
CA LEU A 85 0.97 17.26 8.39
C LEU A 85 -0.54 17.02 8.46
N GLY A 86 -1.32 18.05 8.78
CA GLY A 86 -2.76 17.94 8.97
C GLY A 86 -3.11 17.26 10.29
N ASN A 87 -4.16 16.44 10.29
CA ASN A 87 -4.62 15.76 11.49
C ASN A 87 -3.93 14.40 11.66
N PRO A 88 -3.08 14.19 12.69
CA PRO A 88 -2.44 12.89 12.94
C PRO A 88 -3.43 11.73 13.14
N GLU A 89 -4.65 12.04 13.62
CA GLU A 89 -5.73 11.07 13.87
C GLU A 89 -6.77 11.04 12.73
N GLY A 90 -6.49 11.73 11.60
CA GLY A 90 -7.39 11.78 10.45
C GLY A 90 -7.64 10.40 9.85
N GLY A 91 -8.89 10.13 9.50
CA GLY A 91 -9.34 8.86 8.96
C GLY A 91 -8.90 8.62 7.51
N PHE A 92 -8.59 9.67 6.77
CA PHE A 92 -8.14 9.59 5.37
C PHE A 92 -6.66 9.94 5.25
N THR A 93 -5.82 8.92 4.97
CA THR A 93 -4.37 9.12 4.86
C THR A 93 -3.95 9.34 3.41
N ILE A 94 -3.16 10.38 3.19
CA ILE A 94 -2.45 10.68 1.95
C ILE A 94 -0.95 10.54 2.22
N TYR A 95 -0.21 9.97 1.27
CA TYR A 95 1.26 9.91 1.33
C TYR A 95 1.86 10.76 0.20
N GLU A 96 2.79 11.64 0.55
CA GLU A 96 3.58 12.44 -0.40
C GLU A 96 5.04 12.00 -0.38
N PHE A 97 5.55 11.49 -1.49
CA PHE A 97 6.98 11.27 -1.70
C PHE A 97 7.61 12.55 -2.19
N THR A 98 8.44 13.17 -1.36
CA THR A 98 8.93 14.53 -1.58
C THR A 98 10.45 14.64 -1.52
N ASP A 99 10.99 15.69 -2.13
CA ASP A 99 12.40 16.09 -2.07
C ASP A 99 12.49 17.62 -2.03
N TYR A 100 13.17 18.17 -1.06
CA TYR A 100 13.28 19.63 -0.84
C TYR A 100 13.97 20.38 -1.98
N ASN A 101 14.78 19.71 -2.82
CA ASN A 101 15.36 20.30 -4.03
C ASN A 101 14.43 20.21 -5.24
N CYS A 102 13.27 19.56 -5.12
CA CYS A 102 12.32 19.40 -6.22
C CYS A 102 11.43 20.64 -6.40
N GLY A 103 11.55 21.32 -7.52
CA GLY A 103 10.71 22.49 -7.83
C GLY A 103 9.22 22.15 -7.98
N TYR A 104 8.87 20.91 -8.36
CA TYR A 104 7.49 20.45 -8.44
C TYR A 104 6.92 20.16 -7.05
N CYS A 105 7.73 19.65 -6.09
CA CYS A 105 7.33 19.49 -4.70
C CYS A 105 7.03 20.86 -4.06
N LYS A 106 7.87 21.86 -4.32
CA LYS A 106 7.61 23.23 -3.87
C LYS A 106 6.30 23.81 -4.46
N ARG A 107 5.92 23.41 -5.67
CA ARG A 107 4.65 23.86 -6.29
C ARG A 107 3.42 23.17 -5.71
N VAL A 108 3.52 21.88 -5.37
CA VAL A 108 2.39 21.13 -4.79
C VAL A 108 2.20 21.43 -3.31
N PHE A 109 3.20 21.99 -2.64
CA PHE A 109 3.17 22.32 -1.23
C PHE A 109 1.97 23.20 -0.85
N GLN A 110 1.75 24.33 -1.56
CA GLN A 110 0.62 25.21 -1.27
C GLN A 110 -0.75 24.55 -1.46
N PRO A 111 -1.05 23.84 -2.57
CA PRO A 111 -2.24 23.02 -2.70
C PRO A 111 -2.45 22.00 -1.58
N LEU A 112 -1.39 21.33 -1.12
CA LEU A 112 -1.47 20.38 -0.01
C LEU A 112 -1.79 21.09 1.32
N GLN A 113 -1.19 22.26 1.57
CA GLN A 113 -1.54 23.05 2.77
C GLN A 113 -3.00 23.48 2.76
N GLU A 114 -3.54 23.94 1.61
CA GLU A 114 -4.95 24.29 1.47
C GLU A 114 -5.88 23.09 1.62
N LEU A 115 -5.44 21.93 1.16
CA LEU A 115 -6.18 20.68 1.29
C LEU A 115 -6.36 20.29 2.76
N ILE A 116 -5.25 20.22 3.51
CA ILE A 116 -5.29 19.82 4.94
C ILE A 116 -5.92 20.87 5.83
N ALA A 117 -5.87 22.15 5.45
CA ALA A 117 -6.57 23.22 6.17
C ALA A 117 -8.10 23.21 5.93
N GLY A 118 -8.54 22.64 4.82
CA GLY A 118 -9.94 22.56 4.42
C GLY A 118 -10.65 21.26 4.81
N ASP A 119 -9.93 20.27 5.33
CA ASP A 119 -10.47 18.94 5.64
C ASP A 119 -9.73 18.31 6.83
N ASP A 120 -10.34 18.43 8.01
CA ASP A 120 -9.77 17.96 9.29
C ASP A 120 -9.66 16.42 9.38
N ASP A 121 -10.21 15.67 8.42
CA ASP A 121 -10.10 14.22 8.37
C ASP A 121 -8.85 13.73 7.59
N ILE A 122 -8.08 14.68 7.03
CA ILE A 122 -6.87 14.33 6.27
C ILE A 122 -5.64 14.26 7.17
N ARG A 123 -4.99 13.11 7.08
CA ARG A 123 -3.66 12.83 7.60
C ARG A 123 -2.67 12.76 6.44
N LEU A 124 -1.79 13.74 6.29
CA LEU A 124 -0.77 13.78 5.24
C LEU A 124 0.56 13.27 5.80
N VAL A 125 0.98 12.10 5.36
CA VAL A 125 2.29 11.51 5.71
C VAL A 125 3.30 11.91 4.66
N VAL A 126 4.34 12.63 5.07
CA VAL A 126 5.43 13.06 4.20
C VAL A 126 6.50 11.97 4.17
N LYS A 127 6.66 11.36 3.02
CA LYS A 127 7.69 10.35 2.74
C LYS A 127 8.93 11.03 2.19
N GLU A 128 9.90 11.23 3.05
CA GLU A 128 11.18 11.83 2.66
C GLU A 128 11.90 10.93 1.64
N PHE A 129 11.89 11.37 0.39
CA PHE A 129 12.42 10.61 -0.76
C PHE A 129 13.54 11.39 -1.45
N PRO A 130 14.73 11.51 -0.82
CA PRO A 130 15.83 12.32 -1.31
C PRO A 130 16.57 11.63 -2.45
N ILE A 131 16.22 11.99 -3.70
CA ILE A 131 16.76 11.38 -4.92
C ILE A 131 17.53 12.35 -5.82
N LEU A 132 17.47 13.67 -5.54
CA LEU A 132 17.99 14.67 -6.46
C LEU A 132 19.44 15.09 -6.15
N SER A 133 19.85 15.10 -4.87
CA SER A 133 21.19 15.56 -4.50
C SER A 133 21.61 15.06 -3.11
N GLN A 134 22.89 15.28 -2.76
CA GLN A 134 23.38 15.03 -1.41
C GLN A 134 22.72 15.97 -0.38
N THR A 135 22.42 17.21 -0.75
CA THR A 135 21.72 18.16 0.13
C THR A 135 20.25 17.77 0.32
N SER A 136 19.63 17.04 -0.62
CA SER A 136 18.32 16.43 -0.42
C SER A 136 18.34 15.43 0.75
N VAL A 137 19.41 14.61 0.82
CA VAL A 137 19.56 13.64 1.91
C VAL A 137 19.66 14.34 3.26
N LEU A 138 20.47 15.39 3.36
CA LEU A 138 20.61 16.17 4.59
C LEU A 138 19.29 16.83 5.00
N ALA A 139 18.57 17.41 4.05
CA ALA A 139 17.27 18.04 4.31
C ALA A 139 16.21 17.02 4.77
N ALA A 140 16.15 15.84 4.14
CA ALA A 140 15.27 14.75 4.54
C ALA A 140 15.59 14.24 5.95
N GLN A 141 16.86 14.06 6.27
CA GLN A 141 17.30 13.70 7.62
C GLN A 141 16.86 14.74 8.66
N ALA A 142 17.00 16.03 8.35
CA ALA A 142 16.55 17.11 9.22
C ALA A 142 15.03 17.15 9.37
N GLY A 143 14.27 16.88 8.32
CA GLY A 143 12.80 16.76 8.37
C GLY A 143 12.33 15.67 9.34
N ILE A 144 12.92 14.48 9.26
CA ILE A 144 12.64 13.38 10.18
C ILE A 144 13.03 13.74 11.62
N ALA A 145 14.18 14.38 11.81
CA ALA A 145 14.64 14.83 13.13
C ALA A 145 13.73 15.95 13.69
N ALA A 146 13.25 16.87 12.85
CA ALA A 146 12.29 17.90 13.23
C ALA A 146 10.94 17.29 13.65
N GLN A 147 10.49 16.21 12.98
CA GLN A 147 9.31 15.45 13.39
C GLN A 147 9.47 14.86 14.80
N ALA A 148 10.63 14.30 15.11
CA ALA A 148 10.93 13.75 16.44
C ALA A 148 10.93 14.81 17.57
N GLN A 149 11.01 16.10 17.21
CA GLN A 149 10.90 17.25 18.12
C GLN A 149 9.53 17.94 18.06
N GLY A 150 8.62 17.51 17.20
CA GLY A 150 7.29 18.10 17.04
C GLY A 150 7.29 19.46 16.32
N VAL A 151 8.36 19.82 15.63
CA VAL A 151 8.50 21.09 14.91
C VAL A 151 8.53 20.93 13.39
N PHE A 152 8.17 19.74 12.90
CA PHE A 152 8.20 19.43 11.47
C PHE A 152 7.33 20.36 10.60
N PRO A 153 6.10 20.73 10.97
CA PRO A 153 5.27 21.57 10.11
C PRO A 153 5.96 22.90 9.74
N ASP A 154 6.54 23.59 10.73
CA ASP A 154 7.20 24.87 10.52
C ASP A 154 8.55 24.69 9.78
N PHE A 155 9.31 23.66 10.12
CA PHE A 155 10.53 23.30 9.39
C PHE A 155 10.23 23.02 7.91
N HIS A 156 9.23 22.19 7.63
CA HIS A 156 8.84 21.81 6.28
C HIS A 156 8.37 23.02 5.48
N ALA A 157 7.55 23.88 6.07
CA ALA A 157 7.10 25.12 5.44
C ALA A 157 8.28 26.05 5.10
N ALA A 158 9.22 26.22 6.02
CA ALA A 158 10.43 27.00 5.77
C ALA A 158 11.25 26.44 4.61
N MET A 159 11.47 25.12 4.58
CA MET A 159 12.24 24.46 3.52
C MET A 159 11.54 24.49 2.16
N MET A 160 10.22 24.28 2.11
CA MET A 160 9.44 24.28 0.85
C MET A 160 9.29 25.68 0.26
N THR A 161 9.29 26.73 1.07
CA THR A 161 9.22 28.12 0.62
C THR A 161 10.57 28.77 0.41
N ALA A 162 11.66 28.14 0.85
CA ALA A 162 13.02 28.62 0.67
C ALA A 162 13.38 28.82 -0.82
N ARG A 163 14.08 29.92 -1.10
CA ARG A 163 14.60 30.25 -2.44
C ARG A 163 16.10 30.03 -2.49
N GLY A 164 16.61 29.60 -3.61
CA GLY A 164 18.04 29.33 -3.81
C GLY A 164 18.44 27.89 -3.50
N ALA A 165 19.74 27.65 -3.41
CA ALA A 165 20.30 26.33 -3.14
C ALA A 165 20.12 25.95 -1.68
N ILE A 166 19.76 24.67 -1.44
CA ILE A 166 19.74 24.11 -0.10
C ILE A 166 21.18 23.80 0.33
N THR A 167 21.55 24.32 1.48
CA THR A 167 22.84 24.09 2.13
C THR A 167 22.62 23.63 3.57
N MET A 168 23.67 23.13 4.24
CA MET A 168 23.56 22.79 5.65
C MET A 168 23.13 24.00 6.49
N ASP A 169 23.69 25.19 6.19
CA ASP A 169 23.36 26.42 6.92
C ASP A 169 21.84 26.74 6.75
N SER A 170 21.32 26.68 5.53
CA SER A 170 19.89 26.93 5.30
C SER A 170 18.97 25.89 5.97
N ILE A 171 19.42 24.64 6.11
CA ILE A 171 18.70 23.59 6.85
C ILE A 171 18.68 23.91 8.35
N ILE A 172 19.83 24.32 8.91
CA ILE A 172 19.94 24.70 10.33
C ILE A 172 19.11 25.95 10.60
N ASP A 173 19.18 26.97 9.73
CA ASP A 173 18.39 28.21 9.86
C ASP A 173 16.88 27.91 9.86
N ALA A 174 16.42 27.02 8.99
CA ALA A 174 15.02 26.58 8.94
C ALA A 174 14.62 25.85 10.23
N ALA A 175 15.48 24.96 10.73
CA ALA A 175 15.24 24.22 11.97
C ALA A 175 15.21 25.14 13.20
N GLN A 176 16.15 26.11 13.30
CA GLN A 176 16.14 27.12 14.36
C GLN A 176 14.87 27.98 14.32
N SER A 177 14.45 28.40 13.12
CA SER A 177 13.26 29.21 12.94
C SER A 177 12.00 28.45 13.33
N ALA A 178 11.98 27.12 13.17
CA ALA A 178 10.93 26.22 13.62
C ALA A 178 10.97 25.92 15.13
N GLY A 179 12.02 26.35 15.84
CA GLY A 179 12.19 26.14 17.29
C GLY A 179 12.86 24.80 17.66
N ALA A 180 13.58 24.18 16.74
CA ALA A 180 14.31 22.94 17.03
C ALA A 180 15.49 23.15 17.96
N ASP A 181 15.76 22.20 18.85
CA ASP A 181 17.05 22.01 19.50
C ASP A 181 18.04 21.48 18.46
N ILE A 182 19.06 22.30 18.13
CA ILE A 182 19.95 22.00 17.01
C ILE A 182 20.93 20.88 17.35
N ASP A 183 21.43 20.79 18.59
CA ASP A 183 22.30 19.69 18.99
C ASP A 183 21.59 18.35 18.88
N ARG A 184 20.35 18.30 19.35
CA ARG A 184 19.48 17.14 19.21
C ARG A 184 19.12 16.84 17.75
N LEU A 185 18.82 17.89 16.95
CA LEU A 185 18.53 17.72 15.52
C LEU A 185 19.70 17.05 14.80
N GLN A 186 20.92 17.51 15.01
CA GLN A 186 22.14 16.97 14.39
C GLN A 186 22.42 15.53 14.84
N ALA A 187 22.17 15.19 16.09
CA ALA A 187 22.28 13.83 16.59
C ALA A 187 21.26 12.91 15.95
N ASP A 188 20.00 13.35 15.87
CA ASP A 188 18.89 12.58 15.30
C ASP A 188 19.02 12.41 13.78
N MET A 189 19.52 13.43 13.05
CA MET A 189 19.83 13.34 11.62
C MET A 189 20.75 12.16 11.29
N ASN A 190 21.73 11.91 12.13
CA ASN A 190 22.73 10.86 11.95
C ASN A 190 22.34 9.52 12.60
N SER A 191 21.13 9.41 13.13
CA SER A 191 20.70 8.23 13.85
C SER A 191 20.36 7.06 12.91
N PRO A 192 20.53 5.80 13.36
CA PRO A 192 20.08 4.63 12.59
C PRO A 192 18.56 4.64 12.34
N VAL A 193 17.78 5.29 13.22
CA VAL A 193 16.33 5.42 13.08
C VAL A 193 15.99 6.26 11.85
N THR A 194 16.63 7.42 11.70
CA THR A 194 16.45 8.30 10.53
C THR A 194 16.84 7.60 9.24
N ALA A 195 17.97 6.88 9.22
CA ALA A 195 18.39 6.09 8.07
C ALA A 195 17.35 5.02 7.70
N ALA A 196 16.83 4.29 8.69
CA ALA A 196 15.83 3.26 8.47
C ALA A 196 14.49 3.81 7.91
N ILE A 197 14.08 5.03 8.30
CA ILE A 197 12.90 5.70 7.77
C ILE A 197 13.09 6.02 6.29
N ILE A 198 14.24 6.59 5.91
CA ILE A 198 14.56 6.89 4.50
C ILE A 198 14.64 5.60 3.67
N ASP A 199 15.25 4.54 4.18
CA ASP A 199 15.34 3.26 3.47
C ASP A 199 13.96 2.61 3.30
N ARG A 200 13.08 2.69 4.30
CA ARG A 200 11.68 2.26 4.19
C ARG A 200 10.93 3.06 3.13
N THR A 201 11.13 4.39 3.06
CA THR A 201 10.55 5.22 2.00
C THR A 201 11.04 4.80 0.62
N ARG A 202 12.34 4.52 0.44
CA ARG A 202 12.89 4.01 -0.83
C ARG A 202 12.29 2.68 -1.23
N ALA A 203 12.15 1.75 -0.29
CA ALA A 203 11.54 0.45 -0.54
C ALA A 203 10.07 0.58 -0.95
N ALA A 204 9.30 1.47 -0.29
CA ALA A 204 7.91 1.75 -0.65
C ALA A 204 7.81 2.40 -2.04
N ALA A 205 8.66 3.38 -2.35
CA ALA A 205 8.72 4.01 -3.67
C ALA A 205 9.00 3.00 -4.78
N GLN A 206 9.96 2.09 -4.56
CA GLN A 206 10.28 1.02 -5.51
C GLN A 206 9.09 0.09 -5.72
N ALA A 207 8.44 -0.35 -4.64
CA ALA A 207 7.29 -1.25 -4.71
C ALA A 207 6.09 -0.60 -5.41
N LEU A 208 5.88 0.72 -5.25
CA LEU A 208 4.83 1.50 -5.90
C LEU A 208 5.25 2.05 -7.27
N GLN A 209 6.45 1.73 -7.77
CA GLN A 209 7.01 2.23 -9.03
C GLN A 209 7.10 3.78 -9.09
N ILE A 210 7.23 4.42 -7.93
CA ILE A 210 7.45 5.86 -7.82
C ILE A 210 8.93 6.13 -8.08
N SER A 211 9.25 6.72 -9.22
CA SER A 211 10.63 7.00 -9.67
C SER A 211 11.01 8.48 -9.62
N GLY A 212 10.08 9.36 -9.22
CA GLY A 212 10.29 10.81 -9.18
C GLY A 212 9.49 11.48 -8.08
N THR A 213 9.75 12.77 -7.85
CA THR A 213 9.05 13.61 -6.88
C THR A 213 8.36 14.80 -7.55
N PRO A 214 7.19 15.25 -7.05
CA PRO A 214 6.42 14.56 -6.04
C PRO A 214 5.79 13.29 -6.58
N GLY A 215 5.58 12.30 -5.70
CA GLY A 215 4.69 11.19 -5.94
C GLY A 215 3.62 11.19 -4.86
N LEU A 216 2.35 11.08 -5.22
CA LEU A 216 1.25 11.05 -4.27
C LEU A 216 0.60 9.68 -4.24
N VAL A 217 0.19 9.23 -3.06
CA VAL A 217 -0.69 8.07 -2.91
C VAL A 217 -1.93 8.54 -2.17
N ILE A 218 -3.07 8.51 -2.86
CA ILE A 218 -4.38 8.95 -2.36
C ILE A 218 -5.34 7.77 -2.45
N GLY A 219 -5.75 7.23 -1.32
CA GLY A 219 -6.53 6.00 -1.27
C GLY A 219 -5.78 4.82 -1.90
N SER A 220 -6.31 4.27 -2.99
CA SER A 220 -5.70 3.18 -3.76
C SER A 220 -4.86 3.66 -4.95
N GLN A 221 -4.85 4.96 -5.25
CA GLN A 221 -4.26 5.51 -6.46
C GLN A 221 -2.84 6.00 -6.22
N VAL A 222 -1.91 5.60 -7.10
CA VAL A 222 -0.54 6.13 -7.17
C VAL A 222 -0.49 7.16 -8.28
N ILE A 223 -0.17 8.41 -7.92
CA ILE A 223 -0.22 9.56 -8.82
C ILE A 223 1.20 10.10 -8.99
N PRO A 224 1.81 9.94 -10.16
CA PRO A 224 3.13 10.50 -10.42
C PRO A 224 3.04 12.00 -10.74
N GLY A 225 3.90 12.78 -10.11
CA GLY A 225 4.01 14.22 -10.36
C GLY A 225 3.03 15.07 -9.55
N ALA A 226 3.10 16.38 -9.81
CA ALA A 226 2.27 17.37 -9.13
C ALA A 226 0.89 17.45 -9.79
N ILE A 227 -0.15 17.46 -8.98
CA ILE A 227 -1.54 17.72 -9.36
C ILE A 227 -2.05 18.94 -8.61
N ASP A 228 -3.12 19.56 -9.09
CA ASP A 228 -3.73 20.71 -8.43
C ASP A 228 -4.70 20.30 -7.31
N LEU A 229 -5.18 21.29 -6.55
CA LEU A 229 -6.07 21.09 -5.40
C LEU A 229 -7.41 20.46 -5.81
N GLU A 230 -7.97 20.84 -6.96
CA GLU A 230 -9.26 20.33 -7.42
C GLU A 230 -9.15 18.84 -7.79
N GLN A 231 -8.12 18.47 -8.51
CA GLN A 231 -7.81 17.07 -8.82
C GLN A 231 -7.62 16.23 -7.55
N MET A 232 -6.92 16.75 -6.53
CA MET A 232 -6.79 16.07 -5.24
C MET A 232 -8.15 15.80 -4.59
N ARG A 233 -9.02 16.83 -4.55
CA ARG A 233 -10.37 16.73 -3.97
C ARG A 233 -11.26 15.73 -4.71
N GLU A 234 -11.21 15.70 -6.03
CA GLU A 234 -11.97 14.76 -6.84
C GLU A 234 -11.55 13.31 -6.56
N ILE A 235 -10.24 13.05 -6.48
CA ILE A 235 -9.71 11.73 -6.16
C ILE A 235 -10.13 11.32 -4.76
N ILE A 236 -9.99 12.20 -3.77
CA ILE A 236 -10.40 11.92 -2.37
C ILE A 236 -11.89 11.60 -2.29
N ALA A 237 -12.74 12.38 -2.98
CA ALA A 237 -14.17 12.14 -3.00
C ALA A 237 -14.52 10.77 -3.60
N THR A 238 -13.84 10.40 -4.68
CA THR A 238 -14.00 9.09 -5.34
C THR A 238 -13.57 7.94 -4.42
N GLU A 239 -12.40 8.06 -3.79
CA GLU A 239 -11.87 7.03 -2.88
C GLU A 239 -12.72 6.87 -1.61
N ARG A 240 -13.25 7.97 -1.06
CA ARG A 240 -14.18 7.92 0.08
C ARG A 240 -15.50 7.24 -0.29
N ALA A 241 -16.04 7.53 -1.48
CA ALA A 241 -17.28 6.90 -1.96
C ALA A 241 -17.10 5.39 -2.21
N ALA A 242 -15.94 4.95 -2.64
CA ALA A 242 -15.64 3.54 -2.87
C ALA A 242 -15.46 2.72 -1.57
N ASN A 243 -15.17 3.39 -0.44
CA ASN A 243 -14.91 2.77 0.86
C ASN A 243 -16.06 2.97 1.89
N SER A 244 -17.18 3.58 1.48
CA SER A 244 -18.40 3.78 2.26
C SER A 244 -19.40 2.65 2.03
#